data_b0d0849cc4cd5bd3afff66a1932b21c5
#
_entry.id   b0d0849cc4cd5bd3afff66a1932b21c5
#
_cell.length_a   1.000
_cell.length_b   1.000
_cell.length_c   1.000
_cell.angle_alpha   90.00
_cell.angle_beta   90.00
_cell.angle_gamma   90.00
#
_symmetry.space_group_name_H-M   'P 1'
#
loop_
_entity.id
_entity.type
_entity.pdbx_description
1 polymer ?
#
loop_
_entity_poly.entity_id
_entity_poly.type
_entity_poly.pdbx_seq_one_letter_code
_entity_poly.pdbx_strand_id
1 'polypeptide(L)'
;LLNPDDGSDILLGGGGSDRIMGKAGNDIIDGDAWLNVRIAVTGMAGLTSAEGMAELKSYMLAGTLKPNQLSIVREILHEGNGTETDVAVYRDVSSNYVFTRMADGSLRVDHATPDAALNLNDGIDRLLNIEKLEFGDGKQLWVTAQQATGDLTISNPNPSVGDLLRVNVANLLDGNGLAADVAITMTWQAFVNGQWRDQATGVEFRVPGAIQGAPLRVVASFNDRMGDAETLVSAQTQAILPRNQATTGVPVINDLTPTESLTLTAVVSGIADADGLSGG
;
A
#
# COMPACT_ATOMS: atom_id res chain seq x y z
N LEU A 1 -4.15 1.86 -44.09
CA LEU A 1 -4.39 2.81 -43.02
C LEU A 1 -3.65 2.28 -41.81
N LEU A 2 -2.56 2.96 -41.40
CA LEU A 2 -1.92 2.70 -40.10
C LEU A 2 -2.99 3.01 -39.06
N ASN A 3 -3.27 2.04 -38.19
CA ASN A 3 -4.10 2.31 -37.02
C ASN A 3 -3.23 3.22 -36.09
N PRO A 4 -3.60 4.48 -35.86
CA PRO A 4 -2.76 5.38 -35.06
C PRO A 4 -2.71 4.97 -33.58
N ASP A 5 -3.42 3.89 -33.21
CA ASP A 5 -3.53 3.41 -31.84
C ASP A 5 -2.62 2.20 -31.54
N ASP A 6 -1.81 1.73 -32.51
CA ASP A 6 -1.01 0.49 -32.38
C ASP A 6 0.51 0.73 -32.26
N GLY A 7 0.95 1.98 -32.23
CA GLY A 7 2.37 2.35 -32.18
C GLY A 7 2.90 2.49 -30.77
N SER A 8 4.21 2.26 -30.60
CA SER A 8 4.89 2.67 -29.37
C SER A 8 5.21 4.16 -29.45
N ASP A 9 4.71 4.92 -28.50
CA ASP A 9 4.78 6.36 -28.46
C ASP A 9 5.65 6.88 -27.29
N ILE A 10 6.06 8.14 -27.39
CA ILE A 10 6.63 8.91 -26.28
C ILE A 10 5.67 10.06 -26.01
N LEU A 11 5.04 10.02 -24.85
CA LEU A 11 4.03 10.98 -24.41
C LEU A 11 4.60 11.84 -23.28
N LEU A 12 4.57 13.14 -23.46
CA LEU A 12 5.13 14.11 -22.51
C LEU A 12 3.99 15.03 -22.06
N GLY A 13 3.72 15.06 -20.73
CA GLY A 13 2.68 15.88 -20.14
C GLY A 13 3.07 17.35 -20.06
N GLY A 14 4.30 17.60 -19.59
CA GLY A 14 4.77 18.95 -19.35
C GLY A 14 4.52 19.40 -17.91
N GLY A 15 4.34 20.70 -17.70
CA GLY A 15 4.03 21.23 -16.36
C GLY A 15 2.53 21.29 -16.11
N GLY A 16 2.15 21.02 -14.88
CA GLY A 16 0.75 20.99 -14.45
C GLY A 16 0.29 19.55 -14.16
N SER A 17 -1.00 19.37 -13.94
CA SER A 17 -1.58 18.04 -13.71
C SER A 17 -2.21 17.51 -14.97
N ASP A 18 -1.60 16.51 -15.55
CA ASP A 18 -1.95 15.97 -16.86
C ASP A 18 -2.70 14.63 -16.76
N ARG A 19 -3.50 14.35 -17.78
CA ARG A 19 -4.20 13.07 -17.92
C ARG A 19 -3.83 12.45 -19.27
N ILE A 20 -2.99 11.43 -19.23
CA ILE A 20 -2.31 10.88 -20.39
C ILE A 20 -2.79 9.45 -20.66
N MET A 21 -3.10 9.13 -21.91
CA MET A 21 -3.52 7.80 -22.35
C MET A 21 -2.65 7.35 -23.53
N GLY A 22 -1.81 6.33 -23.34
CA GLY A 22 -0.97 5.73 -24.38
C GLY A 22 -1.78 4.91 -25.40
N LYS A 23 -2.85 4.26 -24.92
CA LYS A 23 -3.68 3.30 -25.66
C LYS A 23 -2.95 1.98 -25.91
N ALA A 24 -2.80 1.59 -27.20
CA ALA A 24 -2.12 0.36 -27.58
C ALA A 24 -0.68 0.65 -27.97
N GLY A 25 0.20 -0.27 -27.67
CA GLY A 25 1.63 -0.13 -27.92
C GLY A 25 2.45 -0.34 -26.68
N ASN A 26 3.75 -0.10 -26.77
CA ASN A 26 4.62 -0.07 -25.61
C ASN A 26 5.14 1.35 -25.46
N ASP A 27 4.49 2.12 -24.61
CA ASP A 27 4.67 3.55 -24.56
C ASP A 27 5.66 3.97 -23.48
N ILE A 28 6.26 5.13 -23.67
CA ILE A 28 6.97 5.87 -22.62
C ILE A 28 6.11 7.09 -22.29
N ILE A 29 5.64 7.18 -21.05
CA ILE A 29 4.80 8.25 -20.57
C ILE A 29 5.55 8.98 -19.46
N ASP A 30 5.76 10.29 -19.63
CA ASP A 30 6.43 11.13 -18.65
C ASP A 30 5.53 12.33 -18.33
N GLY A 31 5.06 12.42 -17.07
CA GLY A 31 4.12 13.46 -16.64
C GLY A 31 4.73 14.84 -16.70
N ASP A 32 5.96 15.00 -16.24
CA ASP A 32 6.61 16.31 -16.07
C ASP A 32 7.50 16.74 -17.26
N ALA A 33 7.75 15.85 -18.22
CA ALA A 33 8.68 16.12 -19.29
C ALA A 33 8.04 16.91 -20.43
N TRP A 34 8.81 17.77 -21.05
CA TRP A 34 8.44 18.47 -22.27
C TRP A 34 9.60 18.61 -23.25
N LEU A 35 9.30 18.73 -24.52
CA LEU A 35 10.28 18.93 -25.58
C LEU A 35 10.59 20.42 -25.73
N ASN A 36 11.76 20.86 -25.27
CA ASN A 36 12.27 22.18 -25.54
C ASN A 36 12.97 22.22 -26.90
N VAL A 37 12.53 23.13 -27.77
CA VAL A 37 13.15 23.36 -29.07
C VAL A 37 13.59 24.82 -29.15
N ARG A 38 14.88 25.05 -29.17
CA ARG A 38 15.47 26.40 -29.24
C ARG A 38 16.54 26.50 -30.33
N ILE A 39 16.86 27.74 -30.70
CA ILE A 39 17.95 28.02 -31.63
C ILE A 39 19.18 28.37 -30.84
N ALA A 40 20.22 27.55 -30.89
CA ALA A 40 21.51 27.89 -30.33
C ALA A 40 22.26 28.84 -31.27
N VAL A 41 22.95 29.82 -30.67
CA VAL A 41 23.74 30.82 -31.37
C VAL A 41 25.21 30.65 -30.98
N THR A 42 26.09 30.55 -31.95
CA THR A 42 27.55 30.41 -31.74
C THR A 42 28.30 31.64 -32.21
N GLY A 43 29.34 31.99 -31.51
CA GLY A 43 30.27 33.06 -31.89
C GLY A 43 29.70 34.49 -31.71
N MET A 44 28.68 34.67 -30.90
CA MET A 44 28.11 35.95 -30.56
C MET A 44 28.15 36.20 -29.06
N ALA A 45 28.81 37.28 -28.61
CA ALA A 45 28.85 37.59 -27.19
C ALA A 45 27.49 38.10 -26.68
N GLY A 46 27.03 37.55 -25.56
CA GLY A 46 25.77 37.96 -24.90
C GLY A 46 24.50 37.37 -25.48
N LEU A 47 24.58 36.57 -26.56
CA LEU A 47 23.44 35.88 -27.13
C LEU A 47 23.85 34.43 -27.47
N THR A 48 23.42 33.47 -26.65
CA THR A 48 23.76 32.03 -26.80
C THR A 48 22.62 31.20 -27.32
N SER A 49 21.37 31.67 -27.17
CA SER A 49 20.17 30.96 -27.67
C SER A 49 19.02 31.96 -27.87
N ALA A 50 18.00 31.51 -28.62
CA ALA A 50 16.74 32.17 -28.82
C ALA A 50 15.63 31.14 -28.96
N GLU A 51 14.42 31.48 -28.53
CA GLU A 51 13.25 30.59 -28.63
C GLU A 51 12.70 30.59 -30.07
N GLY A 52 13.00 31.62 -30.85
CA GLY A 52 12.57 31.70 -32.24
C GLY A 52 13.33 32.70 -33.11
N MET A 53 13.13 32.57 -34.40
CA MET A 53 13.77 33.47 -35.41
C MET A 53 13.38 34.93 -35.24
N ALA A 54 12.24 35.23 -34.60
CA ALA A 54 11.80 36.59 -34.36
C ALA A 54 12.77 37.39 -33.51
N GLU A 55 13.37 36.76 -32.48
CA GLU A 55 14.34 37.37 -31.60
C GLU A 55 15.68 37.63 -32.30
N LEU A 56 16.02 36.81 -33.29
CA LEU A 56 17.26 36.88 -34.03
C LEU A 56 17.21 37.85 -35.22
N LYS A 57 16.02 38.26 -35.62
CA LYS A 57 15.77 39.04 -36.84
C LYS A 57 16.62 40.33 -36.94
N SER A 58 16.70 41.10 -35.87
CA SER A 58 17.47 42.36 -35.84
C SER A 58 18.96 42.14 -36.07
N TYR A 59 19.53 41.08 -35.46
CA TYR A 59 20.94 40.74 -35.60
C TYR A 59 21.30 40.23 -37.00
N MET A 60 20.37 39.46 -37.60
CA MET A 60 20.54 38.96 -38.96
C MET A 60 20.44 40.08 -39.99
N LEU A 61 19.48 41.01 -39.84
CA LEU A 61 19.36 42.17 -40.72
C LEU A 61 20.55 43.12 -40.59
N ALA A 62 21.11 43.26 -39.42
CA ALA A 62 22.34 44.03 -39.17
C ALA A 62 23.59 43.34 -39.70
N GLY A 63 23.51 42.07 -40.12
CA GLY A 63 24.66 41.28 -40.60
C GLY A 63 25.60 40.82 -39.48
N THR A 64 25.25 41.06 -38.23
CA THR A 64 26.07 40.65 -37.05
C THR A 64 25.88 39.18 -36.69
N LEU A 65 24.83 38.56 -37.15
CA LEU A 65 24.54 37.12 -37.00
C LEU A 65 24.33 36.49 -38.38
N LYS A 66 25.00 35.37 -38.63
CA LYS A 66 24.91 34.65 -39.91
C LYS A 66 24.22 33.29 -39.73
N PRO A 67 23.55 32.75 -40.77
CA PRO A 67 22.84 31.47 -40.69
C PRO A 67 23.72 30.28 -40.24
N ASN A 68 25.00 30.24 -40.57
CA ASN A 68 25.92 29.20 -40.18
C ASN A 68 26.32 29.24 -38.68
N GLN A 69 25.89 30.26 -37.95
CA GLN A 69 26.05 30.36 -36.51
C GLN A 69 24.85 29.84 -35.74
N LEU A 70 23.82 29.36 -36.44
CA LEU A 70 22.57 28.90 -35.88
C LEU A 70 22.49 27.36 -35.96
N SER A 71 22.02 26.73 -34.89
CA SER A 71 21.68 25.32 -34.86
C SER A 71 20.41 25.10 -34.04
N ILE A 72 19.61 24.11 -34.42
CA ILE A 72 18.43 23.73 -33.66
C ILE A 72 18.85 22.77 -32.57
N VAL A 73 18.55 23.11 -31.33
CA VAL A 73 18.72 22.25 -30.16
C VAL A 73 17.36 21.72 -29.75
N ARG A 74 17.29 20.41 -29.53
CA ARG A 74 16.14 19.71 -28.98
C ARG A 74 16.59 19.01 -27.71
N GLU A 75 15.90 19.26 -26.64
CA GLU A 75 16.22 18.70 -25.31
C GLU A 75 14.93 18.38 -24.57
N ILE A 76 14.93 17.30 -23.79
CA ILE A 76 13.82 16.99 -22.89
C ILE A 76 14.12 17.67 -21.57
N LEU A 77 13.24 18.52 -21.12
CA LEU A 77 13.28 19.20 -19.83
C LEU A 77 12.12 18.71 -18.95
N HIS A 78 12.26 18.86 -17.65
CA HIS A 78 11.25 18.51 -16.66
C HIS A 78 10.88 19.76 -15.88
N GLU A 79 9.58 19.99 -15.71
CA GLU A 79 9.01 21.19 -15.04
C GLU A 79 8.20 20.85 -13.78
N GLY A 80 8.12 19.57 -13.39
CA GLY A 80 7.36 19.14 -12.21
C GLY A 80 7.81 19.86 -10.94
N ASN A 81 6.85 20.36 -10.17
CA ASN A 81 7.08 21.05 -8.88
C ASN A 81 6.77 20.16 -7.66
N GLY A 82 6.40 18.88 -7.88
CA GLY A 82 6.09 17.89 -6.86
C GLY A 82 4.74 18.09 -6.15
N THR A 83 3.90 19.00 -6.62
CA THR A 83 2.53 19.21 -6.12
C THR A 83 1.47 18.86 -7.13
N GLU A 84 1.88 18.59 -8.35
CA GLU A 84 1.05 18.17 -9.46
C GLU A 84 0.67 16.70 -9.31
N THR A 85 -0.39 16.31 -9.99
CA THR A 85 -0.84 14.92 -10.02
C THR A 85 -1.12 14.50 -11.45
N ASP A 86 -0.16 13.80 -12.01
CA ASP A 86 -0.28 13.25 -13.36
C ASP A 86 -0.90 11.87 -13.32
N VAL A 87 -1.80 11.63 -14.26
CA VAL A 87 -2.62 10.43 -14.31
C VAL A 87 -2.39 9.69 -15.63
N ALA A 88 -1.85 8.48 -15.57
CA ALA A 88 -1.85 7.58 -16.70
C ALA A 88 -3.17 6.78 -16.74
N VAL A 89 -3.80 6.74 -17.91
CA VAL A 89 -5.14 6.17 -18.09
C VAL A 89 -5.09 4.90 -18.92
N TYR A 90 -5.69 3.85 -18.39
CA TYR A 90 -5.77 2.52 -18.97
C TYR A 90 -7.22 2.12 -19.26
N ARG A 91 -7.42 1.37 -20.34
CA ARG A 91 -8.77 1.11 -20.89
C ARG A 91 -9.46 -0.10 -20.28
N ASP A 92 -8.71 -1.06 -19.76
CA ASP A 92 -9.23 -2.31 -19.19
C ASP A 92 -9.34 -2.22 -17.64
N VAL A 93 -9.87 -3.27 -17.03
CA VAL A 93 -10.02 -3.36 -15.58
C VAL A 93 -8.65 -3.48 -14.91
N SER A 94 -8.51 -2.88 -13.74
CA SER A 94 -7.23 -2.78 -13.04
C SER A 94 -6.57 -4.14 -12.76
N SER A 95 -7.36 -5.21 -12.55
CA SER A 95 -6.85 -6.57 -12.28
C SER A 95 -6.10 -7.19 -13.45
N ASN A 96 -6.25 -6.66 -14.67
CA ASN A 96 -5.63 -7.19 -15.89
C ASN A 96 -4.20 -6.65 -16.09
N TYR A 97 -3.74 -5.74 -15.22
CA TYR A 97 -2.41 -5.14 -15.29
C TYR A 97 -1.50 -5.62 -14.17
N VAL A 98 -0.22 -5.79 -14.49
CA VAL A 98 0.87 -6.09 -13.54
C VAL A 98 1.82 -4.89 -13.49
N PHE A 99 2.22 -4.52 -12.28
CA PHE A 99 3.09 -3.39 -12.03
C PHE A 99 4.46 -3.86 -11.57
N THR A 100 5.52 -3.20 -12.06
CA THR A 100 6.90 -3.51 -11.66
C THR A 100 7.70 -2.22 -11.53
N ARG A 101 8.19 -1.91 -10.34
CA ARG A 101 9.14 -0.81 -10.15
C ARG A 101 10.47 -1.18 -10.77
N MET A 102 10.99 -0.28 -11.59
CA MET A 102 12.28 -0.44 -12.25
C MET A 102 13.38 0.18 -11.37
N ALA A 103 14.62 -0.27 -11.58
CA ALA A 103 15.78 0.22 -10.82
C ALA A 103 16.07 1.72 -10.99
N ASP A 104 15.57 2.33 -12.05
CA ASP A 104 15.68 3.76 -12.33
C ASP A 104 14.56 4.62 -11.76
N GLY A 105 13.65 4.00 -10.98
CA GLY A 105 12.51 4.66 -10.36
C GLY A 105 11.24 4.72 -11.22
N SER A 106 11.31 4.36 -12.51
CA SER A 106 10.13 4.28 -13.36
C SER A 106 9.23 3.10 -12.99
N LEU A 107 7.95 3.18 -13.34
CA LEU A 107 6.99 2.10 -13.21
C LEU A 107 6.74 1.45 -14.57
N ARG A 108 6.94 0.14 -14.65
CA ARG A 108 6.49 -0.67 -15.78
C ARG A 108 5.06 -1.13 -15.50
N VAL A 109 4.16 -0.84 -16.43
CA VAL A 109 2.77 -1.30 -16.43
C VAL A 109 2.60 -2.29 -17.58
N ASP A 110 2.24 -3.53 -17.27
CA ASP A 110 2.07 -4.60 -18.24
C ASP A 110 0.60 -5.01 -18.30
N HIS A 111 -0.04 -4.85 -19.44
CA HIS A 111 -1.39 -5.38 -19.67
C HIS A 111 -1.32 -6.90 -19.87
N ALA A 112 -1.10 -7.62 -18.76
CA ALA A 112 -0.73 -9.05 -18.77
C ALA A 112 -1.87 -9.98 -19.22
N THR A 113 -3.12 -9.58 -19.00
CA THR A 113 -4.32 -10.38 -19.34
C THR A 113 -5.38 -9.53 -20.05
N PRO A 114 -5.09 -9.06 -21.29
CA PRO A 114 -6.02 -8.22 -22.04
C PRO A 114 -7.38 -8.90 -22.27
N ASP A 115 -8.46 -8.15 -22.12
CA ASP A 115 -9.80 -8.65 -22.43
C ASP A 115 -9.99 -8.82 -23.94
N ALA A 116 -9.90 -10.06 -24.40
CA ALA A 116 -10.04 -10.40 -25.82
C ALA A 116 -11.44 -10.04 -26.38
N ALA A 117 -12.49 -10.01 -25.56
CA ALA A 117 -13.83 -9.65 -26.01
C ALA A 117 -13.95 -8.16 -26.33
N LEU A 118 -13.16 -7.32 -25.65
CA LEU A 118 -13.11 -5.88 -25.89
C LEU A 118 -12.07 -5.50 -26.94
N ASN A 119 -11.24 -6.43 -27.36
CA ASN A 119 -10.11 -6.20 -28.26
C ASN A 119 -9.20 -5.05 -27.77
N LEU A 120 -9.02 -4.98 -26.45
CA LEU A 120 -8.17 -4.01 -25.80
C LEU A 120 -6.83 -4.65 -25.46
N ASN A 121 -5.75 -4.03 -25.88
CA ASN A 121 -4.41 -4.35 -25.42
C ASN A 121 -3.61 -3.05 -25.34
N ASP A 122 -3.34 -2.63 -24.12
CA ASP A 122 -2.57 -1.40 -23.88
C ASP A 122 -1.06 -1.65 -23.91
N GLY A 123 -0.63 -2.92 -24.06
CA GLY A 123 0.79 -3.28 -24.20
C GLY A 123 1.56 -3.22 -22.89
N ILE A 124 2.82 -2.78 -22.99
CA ILE A 124 3.75 -2.65 -21.85
C ILE A 124 4.31 -1.25 -21.85
N ASP A 125 3.91 -0.47 -20.89
CA ASP A 125 4.31 0.93 -20.78
C ASP A 125 5.36 1.15 -19.70
N ARG A 126 6.12 2.21 -19.89
CA ARG A 126 7.06 2.73 -18.91
C ARG A 126 6.64 4.14 -18.50
N LEU A 127 6.34 4.30 -17.22
CA LEU A 127 5.87 5.55 -16.65
C LEU A 127 6.97 6.23 -15.83
N LEU A 128 7.12 7.53 -16.04
CA LEU A 128 7.99 8.42 -15.29
C LEU A 128 7.13 9.60 -14.81
N ASN A 129 7.38 10.08 -13.60
CA ASN A 129 6.70 11.26 -13.04
C ASN A 129 5.17 11.16 -13.21
N ILE A 130 4.61 10.01 -12.85
CA ILE A 130 3.17 9.74 -12.83
C ILE A 130 2.81 9.37 -11.39
N GLU A 131 1.85 10.11 -10.79
CA GLU A 131 1.42 9.89 -9.40
C GLU A 131 0.26 8.93 -9.30
N LYS A 132 -0.53 8.78 -10.36
CA LYS A 132 -1.76 7.99 -10.30
C LYS A 132 -2.04 7.23 -11.60
N LEU A 133 -2.65 6.06 -11.43
CA LEU A 133 -3.21 5.25 -12.53
C LEU A 133 -4.73 5.28 -12.43
N GLU A 134 -5.42 5.36 -13.57
CA GLU A 134 -6.88 5.24 -13.67
C GLU A 134 -7.23 4.15 -14.67
N PHE A 135 -8.21 3.28 -14.34
CA PHE A 135 -8.56 2.09 -15.11
C PHE A 135 -10.00 2.12 -15.59
N GLY A 136 -10.31 1.27 -16.59
CA GLY A 136 -11.64 1.15 -17.18
C GLY A 136 -12.73 0.71 -16.20
N ASP A 137 -12.39 0.07 -15.09
CA ASP A 137 -13.30 -0.27 -14.00
C ASP A 137 -13.55 0.90 -13.01
N GLY A 138 -13.01 2.08 -13.29
CA GLY A 138 -13.12 3.27 -12.46
C GLY A 138 -12.20 3.26 -11.24
N LYS A 139 -11.39 2.22 -11.04
CA LYS A 139 -10.39 2.21 -9.99
C LYS A 139 -9.27 3.18 -10.27
N GLN A 140 -8.75 3.77 -9.20
CA GLN A 140 -7.55 4.59 -9.21
C GLN A 140 -6.54 4.02 -8.23
N LEU A 141 -5.28 3.95 -8.63
CA LEU A 141 -4.18 3.52 -7.79
C LEU A 141 -3.11 4.61 -7.74
N TRP A 142 -2.56 4.85 -6.56
CA TRP A 142 -1.39 5.70 -6.43
C TRP A 142 -0.14 4.94 -6.86
N VAL A 143 0.76 5.63 -7.56
CA VAL A 143 2.09 5.13 -7.91
C VAL A 143 3.06 5.39 -6.77
N THR A 144 2.97 6.57 -6.13
CA THR A 144 3.75 6.88 -4.93
C THR A 144 3.30 6.04 -3.74
N ALA A 145 4.24 5.54 -2.93
CA ALA A 145 3.93 4.69 -1.79
C ALA A 145 2.89 5.33 -0.86
N GLN A 146 1.82 4.60 -0.61
CA GLN A 146 0.76 4.94 0.35
C GLN A 146 0.81 3.92 1.46
N GLN A 147 0.59 4.36 2.69
CA GLN A 147 0.57 3.44 3.82
C GLN A 147 -0.79 2.73 3.88
N ALA A 148 -0.76 1.41 4.03
CA ALA A 148 -1.97 0.63 4.23
C ALA A 148 -2.71 1.01 5.52
N THR A 149 -4.02 0.94 5.47
CA THR A 149 -4.92 1.17 6.61
C THR A 149 -5.83 -0.03 6.81
N GLY A 150 -6.33 -0.21 8.03
CA GLY A 150 -7.25 -1.30 8.33
C GLY A 150 -7.31 -1.61 9.83
N ASP A 151 -8.24 -2.50 10.18
CA ASP A 151 -8.47 -2.94 11.54
C ASP A 151 -7.83 -4.31 11.75
N LEU A 152 -6.80 -4.38 12.58
CA LEU A 152 -6.16 -5.61 13.01
C LEU A 152 -6.52 -5.87 14.48
N THR A 153 -7.37 -6.88 14.72
CA THR A 153 -7.93 -7.14 16.06
C THR A 153 -7.58 -8.54 16.55
N ILE A 154 -7.33 -8.63 17.87
CA ILE A 154 -7.10 -9.90 18.57
C ILE A 154 -8.41 -10.31 19.28
N SER A 155 -8.79 -11.58 19.15
CA SER A 155 -10.08 -12.12 19.61
C SER A 155 -10.34 -11.98 21.11
N ASN A 156 -9.27 -11.91 21.94
CA ASN A 156 -9.38 -11.70 23.38
C ASN A 156 -8.35 -10.65 23.82
N PRO A 157 -8.78 -9.45 24.26
CA PRO A 157 -7.88 -8.41 24.76
C PRO A 157 -7.33 -8.68 26.19
N ASN A 158 -7.87 -9.68 26.91
CA ASN A 158 -7.45 -10.07 28.26
C ASN A 158 -7.05 -11.55 28.28
N PRO A 159 -5.97 -11.95 27.61
CA PRO A 159 -5.63 -13.35 27.42
C PRO A 159 -5.06 -13.99 28.70
N SER A 160 -5.27 -15.30 28.84
CA SER A 160 -4.66 -16.16 29.85
C SER A 160 -3.74 -17.21 29.20
N VAL A 161 -2.81 -17.74 29.99
CA VAL A 161 -1.97 -18.85 29.55
C VAL A 161 -2.84 -20.04 29.12
N GLY A 162 -2.60 -20.55 27.92
CA GLY A 162 -3.34 -21.66 27.35
C GLY A 162 -4.48 -21.25 26.39
N ASP A 163 -4.86 -19.99 26.36
CA ASP A 163 -5.87 -19.49 25.43
C ASP A 163 -5.42 -19.68 23.97
N LEU A 164 -6.40 -19.98 23.11
CA LEU A 164 -6.21 -19.94 21.66
C LEU A 164 -6.75 -18.60 21.15
N LEU A 165 -5.84 -17.71 20.80
CA LEU A 165 -6.15 -16.41 20.23
C LEU A 165 -6.24 -16.50 18.70
N ARG A 166 -7.06 -15.62 18.13
CA ARG A 166 -7.20 -15.44 16.68
C ARG A 166 -7.01 -13.98 16.35
N VAL A 167 -6.40 -13.73 15.20
CA VAL A 167 -6.35 -12.40 14.64
C VAL A 167 -7.36 -12.27 13.50
N ASN A 168 -8.02 -11.13 13.42
CA ASN A 168 -8.91 -10.78 12.32
C ASN A 168 -8.43 -9.48 11.68
N VAL A 169 -8.44 -9.44 10.34
CA VAL A 169 -8.19 -8.25 9.53
C VAL A 169 -9.50 -7.83 8.90
N ALA A 170 -9.87 -6.58 9.08
CA ALA A 170 -11.04 -6.00 8.45
C ALA A 170 -10.68 -4.63 7.87
N ASN A 171 -11.46 -4.17 6.88
CA ASN A 171 -11.33 -2.85 6.27
C ASN A 171 -9.91 -2.54 5.77
N LEU A 172 -9.19 -3.59 5.30
CA LEU A 172 -7.86 -3.40 4.74
C LEU A 172 -7.96 -2.63 3.43
N LEU A 173 -7.32 -1.47 3.40
CA LEU A 173 -7.27 -0.57 2.25
C LEU A 173 -5.83 -0.11 2.03
N ASP A 174 -5.47 0.02 0.78
CA ASP A 174 -4.21 0.55 0.34
C ASP A 174 -4.39 1.39 -0.91
N GLY A 175 -3.80 2.58 -0.94
CA GLY A 175 -3.90 3.50 -2.08
C GLY A 175 -3.16 3.01 -3.32
N ASN A 176 -2.15 2.15 -3.13
CA ASN A 176 -1.42 1.48 -4.20
C ASN A 176 -2.13 0.21 -4.69
N GLY A 177 -3.20 -0.19 -4.00
CA GLY A 177 -4.02 -1.35 -4.29
C GLY A 177 -3.52 -2.63 -3.65
N LEU A 178 -4.45 -3.55 -3.46
CA LEU A 178 -4.18 -4.89 -2.96
C LEU A 178 -4.47 -5.91 -4.04
N ALA A 179 -3.63 -6.94 -4.18
CA ALA A 179 -3.95 -8.09 -4.98
C ALA A 179 -5.14 -8.85 -4.34
N ALA A 180 -5.97 -9.49 -5.17
CA ALA A 180 -7.13 -10.25 -4.66
C ALA A 180 -6.72 -11.40 -3.73
N ASP A 181 -5.51 -11.93 -3.94
CA ASP A 181 -4.89 -13.04 -3.23
C ASP A 181 -3.65 -12.60 -2.42
N VAL A 182 -3.63 -11.35 -1.95
CA VAL A 182 -2.50 -10.83 -1.19
C VAL A 182 -2.15 -11.74 -0.01
N ALA A 183 -0.92 -12.22 -0.01
CA ALA A 183 -0.41 -13.07 1.07
C ALA A 183 -0.03 -12.21 2.28
N ILE A 184 -0.87 -12.23 3.33
CA ILE A 184 -0.62 -11.50 4.56
C ILE A 184 0.03 -12.43 5.58
N THR A 185 1.24 -12.08 6.00
CA THR A 185 1.94 -12.77 7.10
C THR A 185 1.57 -12.13 8.42
N MET A 186 0.96 -12.92 9.32
CA MET A 186 0.64 -12.49 10.68
C MET A 186 1.74 -12.94 11.62
N THR A 187 2.37 -12.00 12.33
CA THR A 187 3.42 -12.28 13.33
C THR A 187 2.93 -11.85 14.70
N TRP A 188 2.80 -12.82 15.61
CA TRP A 188 2.48 -12.59 17.02
C TRP A 188 3.74 -12.15 17.76
N GLN A 189 3.64 -11.07 18.50
CA GLN A 189 4.73 -10.52 19.30
C GLN A 189 4.34 -10.37 20.76
N ALA A 190 5.26 -10.67 21.68
CA ALA A 190 5.13 -10.39 23.10
C ALA A 190 6.13 -9.30 23.53
N PHE A 191 5.73 -8.42 24.44
CA PHE A 191 6.61 -7.39 24.99
C PHE A 191 7.38 -7.95 26.19
N VAL A 192 8.62 -8.36 25.96
CA VAL A 192 9.48 -9.03 26.96
C VAL A 192 10.79 -8.26 27.07
N ASN A 193 11.20 -7.98 28.30
CA ASN A 193 12.46 -7.25 28.61
C ASN A 193 12.56 -5.89 27.87
N GLY A 194 11.45 -5.15 27.80
CA GLY A 194 11.42 -3.82 27.17
C GLY A 194 11.39 -3.83 25.65
N GLN A 195 11.22 -4.98 25.01
CA GLN A 195 11.20 -5.09 23.54
C GLN A 195 10.10 -6.04 23.07
N TRP A 196 9.53 -5.72 21.89
CA TRP A 196 8.66 -6.64 21.17
C TRP A 196 9.49 -7.76 20.55
N ARG A 197 9.10 -9.01 20.83
CA ARG A 197 9.77 -10.22 20.32
C ARG A 197 8.79 -11.15 19.66
N ASP A 198 9.15 -11.65 18.50
CA ASP A 198 8.34 -12.60 17.74
C ASP A 198 8.17 -13.90 18.53
N GLN A 199 6.94 -14.40 18.52
CA GLN A 199 6.55 -15.64 19.19
C GLN A 199 6.14 -16.72 18.19
N ALA A 200 5.32 -16.35 17.20
CA ALA A 200 4.80 -17.26 16.19
C ALA A 200 4.29 -16.49 14.97
N THR A 201 4.06 -17.20 13.88
CA THR A 201 3.35 -16.71 12.70
C THR A 201 2.04 -17.48 12.52
N GLY A 202 1.06 -16.82 11.87
CA GLY A 202 -0.24 -17.40 11.55
C GLY A 202 -1.42 -16.67 12.18
N VAL A 203 -2.62 -17.04 11.76
CA VAL A 203 -3.88 -16.39 12.19
C VAL A 203 -4.32 -16.84 13.59
N GLU A 204 -3.75 -17.92 14.11
CA GLU A 204 -4.01 -18.46 15.44
C GLU A 204 -2.74 -18.52 16.27
N PHE A 205 -2.87 -18.29 17.58
CA PHE A 205 -1.77 -18.37 18.52
C PHE A 205 -2.25 -18.95 19.86
N ARG A 206 -1.62 -20.01 20.32
CA ARG A 206 -1.85 -20.55 21.67
C ARG A 206 -0.86 -19.93 22.64
N VAL A 207 -1.37 -19.22 23.65
CA VAL A 207 -0.56 -18.48 24.61
C VAL A 207 0.27 -19.42 25.47
N PRO A 208 1.62 -19.39 25.37
CA PRO A 208 2.49 -20.23 26.19
C PRO A 208 2.74 -19.60 27.57
N GLY A 209 3.02 -20.43 28.59
CA GLY A 209 3.34 -19.96 29.94
C GLY A 209 4.62 -19.12 30.04
N ALA A 210 5.55 -19.29 29.10
CA ALA A 210 6.84 -18.59 29.11
C ALA A 210 6.73 -17.06 28.96
N ILE A 211 5.59 -16.55 28.44
CA ILE A 211 5.33 -15.12 28.25
C ILE A 211 4.21 -14.59 29.16
N GLN A 212 3.88 -15.33 30.23
CA GLN A 212 2.93 -14.83 31.25
C GLN A 212 3.36 -13.45 31.77
N GLY A 213 2.41 -12.55 31.93
CA GLY A 213 2.65 -11.17 32.37
C GLY A 213 3.03 -10.21 31.26
N ALA A 214 3.32 -10.68 30.05
CA ALA A 214 3.60 -9.82 28.90
C ALA A 214 2.32 -9.48 28.13
N PRO A 215 2.14 -8.25 27.61
CA PRO A 215 1.13 -7.98 26.60
C PRO A 215 1.54 -8.55 25.23
N LEU A 216 0.54 -8.81 24.39
CA LEU A 216 0.69 -9.29 23.01
C LEU A 216 0.24 -8.23 22.03
N ARG A 217 0.81 -8.29 20.83
CA ARG A 217 0.30 -7.63 19.61
C ARG A 217 0.51 -8.53 18.41
N VAL A 218 -0.13 -8.19 17.31
CA VAL A 218 0.09 -8.82 16.01
C VAL A 218 0.59 -7.77 15.02
N VAL A 219 1.56 -8.15 14.20
CA VAL A 219 2.01 -7.41 13.04
C VAL A 219 1.59 -8.19 11.80
N ALA A 220 0.80 -7.56 10.94
CA ALA A 220 0.49 -8.06 9.61
C ALA A 220 1.47 -7.44 8.62
N SER A 221 2.11 -8.25 7.77
CA SER A 221 3.05 -7.80 6.74
C SER A 221 2.66 -8.38 5.39
N PHE A 222 2.68 -7.56 4.35
CA PHE A 222 2.35 -7.93 2.97
C PHE A 222 3.00 -6.97 1.99
N ASN A 223 2.93 -7.26 0.70
CA ASN A 223 3.28 -6.31 -0.33
C ASN A 223 2.00 -5.82 -1.03
N ASP A 224 1.96 -4.55 -1.36
CA ASP A 224 0.91 -3.97 -2.19
C ASP A 224 1.06 -4.38 -3.67
N ARG A 225 0.22 -3.83 -4.55
CA ARG A 225 0.30 -4.11 -5.99
C ARG A 225 1.47 -3.43 -6.70
N MET A 226 2.03 -2.38 -6.11
CA MET A 226 3.24 -1.71 -6.63
C MET A 226 4.53 -2.39 -6.17
N GLY A 227 4.43 -3.40 -5.27
CA GLY A 227 5.55 -4.16 -4.71
C GLY A 227 6.12 -3.53 -3.45
N ASP A 228 5.53 -2.48 -2.92
CA ASP A 228 5.96 -1.83 -1.69
C ASP A 228 5.58 -2.70 -0.47
N ALA A 229 6.47 -2.77 0.51
CA ALA A 229 6.25 -3.55 1.72
C ALA A 229 5.42 -2.78 2.72
N GLU A 230 4.29 -3.36 3.13
CA GLU A 230 3.32 -2.79 4.03
C GLU A 230 3.23 -3.51 5.36
N THR A 231 2.90 -2.77 6.42
CA THR A 231 2.68 -3.34 7.76
C THR A 231 1.51 -2.67 8.47
N LEU A 232 0.70 -3.52 9.15
CA LEU A 232 -0.30 -3.08 10.12
C LEU A 232 0.03 -3.66 11.48
N VAL A 233 -0.23 -2.91 12.55
CA VAL A 233 0.02 -3.35 13.92
C VAL A 233 -1.28 -3.25 14.72
N SER A 234 -1.66 -4.34 15.41
CA SER A 234 -2.83 -4.35 16.26
C SER A 234 -2.63 -3.49 17.53
N ALA A 235 -3.74 -3.11 18.16
CA ALA A 235 -3.69 -2.73 19.57
C ALA A 235 -3.06 -3.88 20.38
N GLN A 236 -2.34 -3.54 21.43
CA GLN A 236 -1.81 -4.52 22.37
C GLN A 236 -2.92 -5.06 23.29
N THR A 237 -2.79 -6.31 23.70
CA THR A 237 -3.63 -6.89 24.76
C THR A 237 -3.24 -6.35 26.13
N GLN A 238 -4.05 -6.64 27.15
CA GLN A 238 -3.59 -6.61 28.53
C GLN A 238 -2.50 -7.68 28.76
N ALA A 239 -1.80 -7.55 29.90
CA ALA A 239 -0.82 -8.55 30.30
C ALA A 239 -1.47 -9.93 30.44
N ILE A 240 -0.79 -10.95 29.91
CA ILE A 240 -1.26 -12.35 29.94
C ILE A 240 -1.44 -12.81 31.38
N LEU A 241 -2.64 -13.21 31.73
CA LEU A 241 -3.00 -13.74 33.04
C LEU A 241 -2.48 -15.17 33.24
N PRO A 242 -2.31 -15.63 34.47
CA PRO A 242 -2.06 -17.05 34.75
C PRO A 242 -3.11 -17.94 34.09
N ARG A 243 -2.80 -19.21 33.96
CA ARG A 243 -3.77 -20.19 33.47
C ARG A 243 -4.90 -20.32 34.48
N ASN A 244 -6.14 -20.13 34.02
CA ASN A 244 -7.31 -20.33 34.86
C ASN A 244 -7.38 -21.79 35.33
N GLN A 245 -7.48 -21.98 36.63
CA GLN A 245 -7.72 -23.28 37.26
C GLN A 245 -9.22 -23.52 37.36
N ALA A 246 -9.65 -24.73 37.16
CA ALA A 246 -11.06 -25.08 37.31
C ALA A 246 -11.45 -25.07 38.80
N THR A 247 -12.58 -24.43 39.11
CA THR A 247 -13.19 -24.53 40.45
C THR A 247 -13.41 -25.99 40.83
N THR A 248 -13.04 -26.34 42.03
CA THR A 248 -13.20 -27.70 42.60
C THR A 248 -14.23 -27.69 43.71
N GLY A 249 -14.75 -28.88 44.03
CA GLY A 249 -15.81 -29.07 45.04
C GLY A 249 -17.22 -28.92 44.43
N VAL A 250 -18.17 -29.26 45.23
CA VAL A 250 -19.61 -29.14 44.91
C VAL A 250 -20.35 -28.54 46.09
N PRO A 251 -21.36 -27.68 45.83
CA PRO A 251 -22.23 -27.24 46.90
C PRO A 251 -23.05 -28.42 47.46
N VAL A 252 -23.21 -28.47 48.76
CA VAL A 252 -24.03 -29.48 49.39
C VAL A 252 -25.18 -28.82 50.18
N ILE A 253 -26.30 -29.51 50.29
CA ILE A 253 -27.42 -29.06 51.10
C ILE A 253 -27.18 -29.55 52.53
N ASN A 254 -27.39 -28.70 53.48
CA ASN A 254 -27.16 -28.96 54.91
C ASN A 254 -27.97 -30.12 55.50
N ASP A 255 -29.10 -30.45 54.89
CA ASP A 255 -29.96 -31.55 55.28
C ASP A 255 -30.46 -32.31 54.04
N LEU A 256 -30.19 -33.63 53.99
CA LEU A 256 -30.59 -34.53 52.87
C LEU A 256 -31.91 -35.24 53.15
N THR A 257 -32.49 -35.02 54.35
CA THR A 257 -33.77 -35.62 54.78
C THR A 257 -34.74 -34.52 55.32
N PRO A 258 -35.01 -33.49 54.53
CA PRO A 258 -35.75 -32.34 55.00
C PRO A 258 -37.19 -32.67 55.35
N THR A 259 -37.70 -32.07 56.41
CA THR A 259 -39.09 -32.12 56.81
C THR A 259 -39.82 -30.80 56.40
N GLU A 260 -41.15 -30.85 56.36
CA GLU A 260 -41.94 -29.69 55.98
C GLU A 260 -41.63 -28.47 56.88
N SER A 261 -41.55 -27.29 56.25
CA SER A 261 -41.24 -25.97 56.89
C SER A 261 -39.80 -25.81 57.36
N LEU A 262 -38.86 -26.73 57.04
CA LEU A 262 -37.45 -26.57 57.34
C LEU A 262 -36.79 -25.68 56.28
N THR A 263 -35.96 -24.73 56.75
CA THR A 263 -35.11 -23.93 55.86
C THR A 263 -33.88 -24.73 55.50
N LEU A 264 -33.71 -24.96 54.17
CA LEU A 264 -32.49 -25.59 53.65
C LEU A 264 -31.48 -24.49 53.26
N THR A 265 -30.21 -24.79 53.53
CA THR A 265 -29.10 -23.88 53.22
C THR A 265 -28.10 -24.62 52.34
N ALA A 266 -27.66 -24.02 51.24
CA ALA A 266 -26.54 -24.52 50.48
C ALA A 266 -25.23 -24.20 51.21
N VAL A 267 -24.45 -25.24 51.45
CA VAL A 267 -23.10 -25.15 52.07
C VAL A 267 -22.09 -25.15 50.91
N VAL A 268 -21.37 -24.03 50.77
CA VAL A 268 -20.40 -23.81 49.70
C VAL A 268 -18.96 -23.79 50.19
N SER A 269 -18.73 -24.09 51.48
CA SER A 269 -17.39 -24.08 52.10
C SER A 269 -16.42 -25.10 51.54
N GLY A 270 -16.93 -26.10 50.78
CA GLY A 270 -16.09 -27.09 50.07
C GLY A 270 -15.72 -26.71 48.64
N ILE A 271 -16.19 -25.52 48.18
CA ILE A 271 -15.82 -25.01 46.84
C ILE A 271 -14.50 -24.27 47.00
N ALA A 272 -13.55 -24.62 46.16
CA ALA A 272 -12.25 -23.98 46.09
C ALA A 272 -11.86 -23.68 44.66
N ASP A 273 -11.21 -22.57 44.43
CA ASP A 273 -10.59 -22.20 43.19
C ASP A 273 -9.16 -21.75 43.50
N ALA A 274 -8.18 -22.33 42.77
CA ALA A 274 -6.77 -22.05 43.01
C ALA A 274 -6.37 -20.61 42.60
N ASP A 275 -7.17 -19.99 41.73
CA ASP A 275 -6.98 -18.60 41.29
C ASP A 275 -7.74 -17.59 42.19
N GLY A 276 -8.46 -18.10 43.15
CA GLY A 276 -9.29 -17.34 44.11
C GLY A 276 -10.76 -17.23 43.68
N LEU A 277 -11.64 -17.32 44.70
CA LEU A 277 -13.06 -17.03 44.50
C LEU A 277 -13.25 -15.53 44.60
N SER A 278 -13.78 -14.88 43.58
CA SER A 278 -14.26 -13.51 43.70
C SER A 278 -15.44 -13.48 44.67
N GLY A 279 -15.32 -12.74 45.76
CA GLY A 279 -16.41 -12.58 46.72
C GLY A 279 -17.66 -12.07 46.02
N GLY A 280 -18.76 -12.82 46.12
CA GLY A 280 -20.09 -12.39 45.68
C GLY A 280 -20.66 -11.35 46.67
#